data_a4d7197ec5bd37562d25d319bc61a949
#
_entry.id   a4d7197ec5bd37562d25d319bc61a949
#
_cell.length_a   1.000
_cell.length_b   1.000
_cell.length_c   1.000
_cell.angle_alpha   90.00
_cell.angle_beta   90.00
_cell.angle_gamma   90.00
#
_symmetry.space_group_name_H-M   'P 1'
#
loop_
_entity.id
_entity.type
_entity.pdbx_description
1 polymer ?
#
loop_
_entity_poly.entity_id
_entity_poly.type
_entity_poly.pdbx_seq_one_letter_code
_entity_poly.pdbx_strand_id
1 'polypeptide(L)'
;SKAFLGTSSVNYNFEVFSPTPDKAYLKQTVMGLASQVYLVVDSSKFYSQAMCLVGCLSEFAGVITDKKFNEKEWEKIRELNINVIEV
;
A
#
# COMPACT_ATOMS: atom_id res chain seq x y z
N SER A 1 -6.09 6.10 -16.99
CA SER A 1 -5.92 7.11 -15.94
C SER A 1 -5.02 6.59 -14.83
N LYS A 2 -4.36 7.49 -14.13
CA LYS A 2 -3.51 7.16 -12.99
C LYS A 2 -4.03 7.87 -11.75
N ALA A 3 -3.98 7.19 -10.61
CA ALA A 3 -4.32 7.76 -9.33
C ALA A 3 -3.19 7.50 -8.33
N PHE A 4 -2.99 8.42 -7.41
CA PHE A 4 -2.00 8.31 -6.34
C PHE A 4 -2.72 8.43 -5.01
N LEU A 5 -2.56 7.41 -4.16
CA LEU A 5 -3.21 7.37 -2.86
C LEU A 5 -2.17 7.33 -1.75
N GLY A 6 -2.46 8.05 -0.67
CA GLY A 6 -1.72 7.87 0.58
C GLY A 6 -2.34 6.76 1.41
N THR A 7 -1.67 6.39 2.49
CA THR A 7 -2.18 5.39 3.42
C THR A 7 -1.80 5.73 4.86
N SER A 8 -2.57 5.18 5.79
CA SER A 8 -2.32 5.37 7.22
C SER A 8 -1.42 4.28 7.79
N SER A 9 -1.49 3.07 7.25
CA SER A 9 -0.65 1.99 7.77
C SER A 9 -0.54 0.82 6.80
N VAL A 10 0.59 0.12 6.90
CA VAL A 10 0.84 -1.14 6.21
C VAL A 10 1.31 -2.12 7.28
N ASN A 11 0.67 -3.28 7.37
CA ASN A 11 1.02 -4.29 8.38
C ASN A 11 2.15 -5.22 7.91
N TYR A 12 2.49 -6.22 8.74
CA TYR A 12 3.55 -7.18 8.42
C TYR A 12 3.21 -8.10 7.25
N ASN A 13 1.93 -8.22 6.91
CA ASN A 13 1.49 -9.01 5.76
C ASN A 13 1.38 -8.18 4.49
N PHE A 14 1.86 -6.95 4.53
CA PHE A 14 1.80 -5.98 3.43
C PHE A 14 0.37 -5.70 2.99
N GLU A 15 -0.52 -5.64 3.97
CA GLU A 15 -1.89 -5.19 3.79
C GLU A 15 -2.01 -3.74 4.18
N VAL A 16 -2.83 -3.00 3.44
CA VAL A 16 -3.01 -1.54 3.57
C VAL A 16 -4.26 -1.27 4.38
N PHE A 17 -4.14 -0.38 5.35
CA PHE A 17 -5.24 -0.03 6.26
C PHE A 17 -5.48 1.48 6.28
N SER A 18 -6.72 1.84 6.55
CA SER A 18 -7.14 3.22 6.82
C SER A 18 -7.81 3.29 8.20
N PRO A 19 -7.81 4.48 8.84
CA PRO A 19 -8.33 4.59 10.21
C PRO A 19 -9.84 4.48 10.31
N THR A 20 -10.59 4.75 9.23
CA THR A 20 -12.04 4.71 9.24
C THR A 20 -12.59 3.93 8.06
N PRO A 21 -13.81 3.34 8.19
CA PRO A 21 -14.45 2.66 7.06
C PRO A 21 -14.68 3.55 5.85
N ASP A 22 -15.02 4.81 6.07
CA ASP A 22 -15.27 5.76 4.98
C ASP A 22 -14.04 5.98 4.13
N LYS A 23 -12.87 6.15 4.79
CA LYS A 23 -11.60 6.33 4.09
C LYS A 23 -11.19 5.07 3.35
N ALA A 24 -11.39 3.90 3.96
CA ALA A 24 -11.09 2.63 3.31
C ALA A 24 -11.98 2.44 2.06
N TYR A 25 -13.27 2.72 2.19
CA TYR A 25 -14.22 2.62 1.08
C TYR A 25 -13.86 3.55 -0.07
N LEU A 26 -13.50 4.80 0.25
CA LEU A 26 -13.09 5.77 -0.77
C LEU A 26 -11.88 5.28 -1.56
N LYS A 27 -10.87 4.73 -0.88
CA LYS A 27 -9.68 4.20 -1.55
C LYS A 27 -10.02 3.01 -2.42
N GLN A 28 -10.86 2.09 -1.94
CA GLN A 28 -11.31 0.95 -2.73
C GLN A 28 -12.07 1.39 -3.98
N THR A 29 -12.88 2.44 -3.86
CA THR A 29 -13.62 3.00 -4.98
C THR A 29 -12.66 3.54 -6.05
N VAL A 30 -11.65 4.29 -5.64
CA VAL A 30 -10.64 4.82 -6.57
C VAL A 30 -9.89 3.67 -7.25
N MET A 31 -9.54 2.62 -6.49
CA MET A 31 -8.84 1.45 -7.04
C MET A 31 -9.69 0.74 -8.11
N GLY A 32 -11.00 0.76 -7.97
CA GLY A 32 -11.89 0.17 -8.96
C GLY A 32 -12.11 1.02 -10.21
N LEU A 33 -11.89 2.33 -10.12
CA LEU A 33 -12.18 3.25 -11.22
C LEU A 33 -10.96 3.64 -12.05
N ALA A 34 -9.80 3.75 -11.43
CA ALA A 34 -8.58 4.14 -12.12
C ALA A 34 -7.94 2.94 -12.79
N SER A 35 -7.32 3.16 -13.96
CA SER A 35 -6.62 2.08 -14.65
C SER A 35 -5.31 1.69 -13.96
N GLN A 36 -4.66 2.63 -13.28
CA GLN A 36 -3.45 2.36 -12.50
C GLN A 36 -3.51 3.19 -11.22
N VAL A 37 -3.29 2.53 -10.09
CA VAL A 37 -3.27 3.20 -8.79
C VAL A 37 -1.91 2.96 -8.14
N TYR A 38 -1.26 4.04 -7.74
CA TYR A 38 0.01 4.01 -7.03
C TYR A 38 -0.22 4.41 -5.57
N LEU A 39 0.38 3.67 -4.66
CA LEU A 39 0.33 3.99 -3.24
C LEU A 39 1.60 4.75 -2.86
N VAL A 40 1.44 5.88 -2.21
CA VAL A 40 2.57 6.66 -1.68
C VAL A 40 2.59 6.46 -0.17
N VAL A 41 3.68 5.90 0.33
CA VAL A 41 3.76 5.55 1.75
C VAL A 41 5.17 5.82 2.26
N ASP A 42 5.28 6.64 3.31
CA ASP A 42 6.57 6.88 3.94
C ASP A 42 6.92 5.74 4.92
N SER A 43 8.19 5.64 5.28
CA SER A 43 8.69 4.54 6.11
C SER A 43 7.99 4.42 7.46
N SER A 44 7.49 5.53 8.01
CA SER A 44 6.83 5.54 9.32
C SER A 44 5.47 4.83 9.32
N LYS A 45 4.88 4.60 8.16
CA LYS A 45 3.56 3.95 8.04
C LYS A 45 3.65 2.44 8.06
N PHE A 46 4.85 1.87 7.84
CA PHE A 46 5.02 0.42 7.87
C PHE A 46 4.97 -0.10 9.30
N TYR A 47 4.26 -1.21 9.47
CA TYR A 47 4.16 -1.93 10.74
C TYR A 47 3.49 -1.13 11.86
N SER A 48 2.74 -0.10 11.47
CA SER A 48 1.83 0.60 12.36
C SER A 48 0.45 -0.02 12.28
N GLN A 49 -0.48 0.44 13.12
CA GLN A 49 -1.81 -0.13 13.17
C GLN A 49 -2.88 0.87 12.74
N ALA A 50 -3.84 0.39 11.99
CA ALA A 50 -5.09 1.07 11.71
C ALA A 50 -6.18 0.00 11.55
N MET A 51 -7.45 0.40 11.57
CA MET A 51 -8.53 -0.55 11.81
C MET A 51 -9.17 -1.15 10.57
N CYS A 52 -9.16 -0.42 9.46
CA CYS A 52 -10.00 -0.81 8.31
C CYS A 52 -9.13 -1.21 7.12
N LEU A 53 -9.27 -2.46 6.71
CA LEU A 53 -8.53 -3.02 5.59
C LEU A 53 -8.94 -2.36 4.28
N VAL A 54 -7.97 -1.92 3.50
CA VAL A 54 -8.16 -1.43 2.14
C VAL A 54 -7.88 -2.53 1.12
N GLY A 55 -6.74 -3.20 1.25
CA GLY A 55 -6.32 -4.26 0.35
C GLY A 55 -4.85 -4.60 0.56
N CYS A 56 -4.30 -5.43 -0.30
CA CYS A 56 -2.88 -5.80 -0.26
C CYS A 56 -2.06 -4.88 -1.15
N LEU A 57 -0.78 -4.68 -0.81
CA LEU A 57 0.13 -3.89 -1.64
C LEU A 57 0.21 -4.42 -3.08
N SER A 58 0.01 -5.72 -3.28
CA SER A 58 0.04 -6.32 -4.61
C SER A 58 -1.09 -5.85 -5.53
N GLU A 59 -2.13 -5.23 -4.98
CA GLU A 59 -3.24 -4.70 -5.77
C GLU A 59 -2.95 -3.35 -6.41
N PHE A 60 -1.81 -2.73 -6.05
CA PHE A 60 -1.42 -1.43 -6.59
C PHE A 60 -0.46 -1.60 -7.77
N ALA A 61 -0.52 -0.69 -8.73
CA ALA A 61 0.40 -0.68 -9.86
C ALA A 61 1.84 -0.42 -9.41
N GLY A 62 2.01 0.30 -8.31
CA GLY A 62 3.30 0.51 -7.69
C GLY A 62 3.16 1.08 -6.29
N VAL A 63 4.18 0.87 -5.48
CA VAL A 63 4.26 1.39 -4.12
C VAL A 63 5.49 2.30 -4.06
N ILE A 64 5.25 3.59 -3.89
CA ILE A 64 6.30 4.60 -3.86
C ILE A 64 6.65 4.87 -2.40
N THR A 65 7.88 4.57 -2.01
CA THR A 65 8.28 4.67 -0.60
C THR A 65 9.76 5.01 -0.44
N ASP A 66 10.09 5.63 0.68
CA ASP A 66 11.46 5.87 1.10
C ASP A 66 11.98 4.78 2.04
N LYS A 67 11.17 3.75 2.33
CA LYS A 67 11.59 2.68 3.22
C LYS A 67 12.66 1.81 2.56
N LYS A 68 13.68 1.46 3.35
CA LYS A 68 14.71 0.50 2.95
C LYS A 68 14.35 -0.86 3.51
N PHE A 69 14.04 -1.79 2.61
CA PHE A 69 13.64 -3.14 2.99
C PHE A 69 14.85 -4.05 3.18
N ASN A 70 14.75 -4.98 4.11
CA ASN A 70 15.77 -6.01 4.33
C ASN A 70 15.53 -7.20 3.39
N GLU A 71 16.41 -8.20 3.47
CA GLU A 71 16.35 -9.40 2.61
C GLU A 71 15.04 -10.16 2.74
N LYS A 72 14.55 -10.34 3.97
CA LYS A 72 13.29 -11.07 4.20
C LYS A 72 12.10 -10.32 3.65
N GLU A 73 12.10 -9.01 3.81
CA GLU A 73 11.05 -8.16 3.25
C GLU A 73 11.06 -8.22 1.72
N TRP A 74 12.24 -8.17 1.10
CA TRP A 74 12.36 -8.28 -0.35
C TRP A 74 11.89 -9.64 -0.87
N GLU A 75 12.17 -10.74 -0.15
CA GLU A 75 11.65 -12.04 -0.51
C GLU A 75 10.13 -12.04 -0.57
N LYS A 76 9.49 -11.48 0.45
CA LYS A 76 8.03 -11.38 0.51
C LYS A 76 7.47 -10.47 -0.57
N ILE A 77 8.12 -9.36 -0.84
CA ILE A 77 7.75 -8.45 -1.91
C ILE A 77 7.74 -9.18 -3.25
N ARG A 78 8.77 -9.98 -3.53
CA ARG A 78 8.84 -10.77 -4.76
C ARG A 78 7.76 -11.84 -4.82
N GLU A 79 7.53 -12.55 -3.72
CA GLU A 79 6.48 -13.58 -3.65
C GLU A 79 5.10 -13.01 -3.93
N LEU A 80 4.81 -11.83 -3.42
CA LEU A 80 3.51 -11.17 -3.59
C LEU A 80 3.40 -10.37 -4.89
N ASN A 81 4.46 -10.31 -5.69
CA ASN A 81 4.51 -9.52 -6.92
C ASN A 81 4.21 -8.03 -6.69
N ILE A 82 4.78 -7.48 -5.62
CA ILE A 82 4.64 -6.05 -5.31
C ILE A 82 5.69 -5.27 -6.10
N ASN A 83 5.25 -4.22 -6.80
CA ASN A 83 6.15 -3.33 -7.51
C ASN A 83 6.54 -2.17 -6.59
N VAL A 84 7.78 -2.16 -6.09
CA VAL A 84 8.27 -1.12 -5.19
C VAL A 84 9.09 -0.11 -5.99
N ILE A 85 8.78 1.16 -5.79
CA ILE A 85 9.50 2.28 -6.39
C ILE A 85 10.16 3.04 -5.23
N GLU A 86 11.46 2.90 -5.10
CA GLU A 86 12.22 3.55 -4.04
C GLU A 86 12.53 4.99 -4.38
N VAL A 87 12.41 5.86 -3.40
CA VAL A 87 12.75 7.27 -3.55
C VAL A 87 13.72 7.76 -2.49
#